data_17acc3eaccbf995f89e6da1cbd489932
#
_entry.id   17acc3eaccbf995f89e6da1cbd489932
#
_cell.length_a   1.000
_cell.length_b   1.000
_cell.length_c   1.000
_cell.angle_alpha   90.00
_cell.angle_beta   90.00
_cell.angle_gamma   90.00
#
_symmetry.space_group_name_H-M   'P 1'
#
loop_
_entity.id
_entity.type
_entity.pdbx_description
1 polymer ?
#
loop_
_entity_poly.entity_id
_entity_poly.type
_entity_poly.pdbx_seq_one_letter_code
_entity_poly.pdbx_strand_id
1 'polypeptide(L)'
;MSSFDDRKKSFENKYANDQELQFKIKGHRNKYFGEWAADKLGKKDQEIENYIDEVIKADLKKPGDMDLVVKVQQDFKASNSNISEDEIKSKLDEFFEKAKVDFQ
;
A
#
# COMPACT_ATOMS: atom_id res chain seq x y z
N MET A 1 -19.45 20.53 17.23
CA MET A 1 -18.54 19.65 16.49
C MET A 1 -17.10 19.85 16.92
N SER A 2 -16.37 18.78 17.02
CA SER A 2 -14.97 18.89 17.38
C SER A 2 -14.13 19.33 16.18
N SER A 3 -13.03 20.02 16.44
CA SER A 3 -12.10 20.43 15.39
C SER A 3 -11.49 19.22 14.68
N PHE A 4 -11.47 18.07 15.35
CA PHE A 4 -10.97 16.82 14.78
C PHE A 4 -11.84 16.37 13.61
N ASP A 5 -13.18 16.40 13.78
CA ASP A 5 -14.10 16.01 12.72
C ASP A 5 -14.02 16.95 11.53
N ASP A 6 -13.87 18.25 11.78
CA ASP A 6 -13.73 19.25 10.72
C ASP A 6 -12.45 19.04 9.94
N ARG A 7 -11.36 18.72 10.63
CA ARG A 7 -10.07 18.43 9.99
C ARG A 7 -10.16 17.20 9.11
N LYS A 8 -10.83 16.14 9.59
CA LYS A 8 -11.00 14.91 8.84
C LYS A 8 -11.81 15.15 7.57
N LYS A 9 -12.89 15.90 7.66
CA LYS A 9 -13.73 16.24 6.50
C LYS A 9 -12.94 17.07 5.49
N SER A 10 -12.17 18.05 5.94
CA SER A 10 -11.33 18.87 5.06
C SER A 10 -10.32 18.02 4.32
N PHE A 11 -9.70 17.07 5.02
CA PHE A 11 -8.73 16.16 4.39
C PHE A 11 -9.40 15.25 3.36
N GLU A 12 -10.56 14.67 3.68
CA GLU A 12 -11.27 13.78 2.75
C GLU A 12 -11.67 14.54 1.49
N ASN A 13 -12.13 15.79 1.62
CA ASN A 13 -12.47 16.62 0.47
C ASN A 13 -11.24 16.90 -0.39
N LYS A 14 -10.12 17.24 0.25
CA LYS A 14 -8.87 17.49 -0.46
C LYS A 14 -8.40 16.24 -1.19
N TYR A 15 -8.46 15.08 -0.53
CA TYR A 15 -8.08 13.82 -1.13
C TYR A 15 -8.91 13.51 -2.37
N ALA A 16 -10.23 13.72 -2.29
CA ALA A 16 -11.14 13.41 -3.39
C ALA A 16 -10.87 14.26 -4.64
N ASN A 17 -10.33 15.47 -4.47
CA ASN A 17 -10.17 16.43 -5.54
C ASN A 17 -8.71 16.70 -5.96
N ASP A 18 -7.73 16.10 -5.28
CA ASP A 18 -6.31 16.37 -5.53
C ASP A 18 -5.60 15.10 -5.97
N GLN A 19 -5.37 15.00 -7.27
CA GLN A 19 -4.70 13.82 -7.86
C GLN A 19 -3.27 13.66 -7.38
N GLU A 20 -2.55 14.77 -7.17
CA GLU A 20 -1.19 14.71 -6.65
C GLU A 20 -1.15 14.12 -5.25
N LEU A 21 -2.09 14.54 -4.40
CA LEU A 21 -2.20 13.99 -3.05
C LEU A 21 -2.52 12.50 -3.09
N GLN A 22 -3.45 12.10 -3.96
CA GLN A 22 -3.79 10.68 -4.14
C GLN A 22 -2.57 9.87 -4.55
N PHE A 23 -1.77 10.39 -5.46
CA PHE A 23 -0.55 9.72 -5.93
C PHE A 23 0.46 9.56 -4.79
N LYS A 24 0.66 10.61 -3.99
CA LYS A 24 1.58 10.56 -2.85
C LYS A 24 1.13 9.55 -1.80
N ILE A 25 -0.16 9.52 -1.51
CA ILE A 25 -0.72 8.57 -0.53
C ILE A 25 -0.54 7.13 -1.02
N LYS A 26 -0.84 6.88 -2.30
CA LYS A 26 -0.63 5.54 -2.87
C LYS A 26 0.85 5.13 -2.84
N GLY A 27 1.76 6.07 -3.07
CA GLY A 27 3.18 5.81 -2.97
C GLY A 27 3.59 5.36 -1.57
N HIS A 28 3.12 6.06 -0.55
CA HIS A 28 3.36 5.68 0.85
C HIS A 28 2.72 4.34 1.18
N ARG A 29 1.47 4.12 0.74
CA ARG A 29 0.79 2.84 0.93
C ARG A 29 1.61 1.69 0.33
N ASN A 30 2.08 1.86 -0.90
CA ASN A 30 2.83 0.83 -1.60
C ASN A 30 4.17 0.54 -0.93
N LYS A 31 4.81 1.56 -0.35
CA LYS A 31 6.04 1.37 0.40
C LYS A 31 5.79 0.53 1.65
N TYR A 32 4.79 0.88 2.45
CA TYR A 32 4.43 0.09 3.63
C TYR A 32 4.07 -1.34 3.26
N PHE A 33 3.27 -1.50 2.22
CA PHE A 33 2.83 -2.80 1.75
C PHE A 33 4.00 -3.64 1.26
N GLY A 34 4.91 -3.04 0.50
CA GLY A 34 6.11 -3.70 0.01
C GLY A 34 7.04 -4.14 1.14
N GLU A 35 7.20 -3.29 2.18
CA GLU A 35 8.00 -3.63 3.36
C GLU A 35 7.40 -4.82 4.09
N TRP A 36 6.09 -4.82 4.28
CA TRP A 36 5.38 -5.92 4.94
C TRP A 36 5.56 -7.23 4.16
N ALA A 37 5.35 -7.19 2.85
CA ALA A 37 5.47 -8.37 2.00
C ALA A 37 6.92 -8.88 1.96
N ALA A 38 7.89 -7.98 1.87
CA ALA A 38 9.31 -8.34 1.87
C ALA A 38 9.69 -9.04 3.17
N ASP A 39 9.18 -8.55 4.30
CA ASP A 39 9.40 -9.17 5.59
C ASP A 39 8.86 -10.59 5.62
N LYS A 40 7.64 -10.79 5.13
CA LYS A 40 7.01 -12.12 5.07
C LYS A 40 7.77 -13.06 4.12
N LEU A 41 8.42 -12.53 3.11
CA LEU A 41 9.22 -13.30 2.16
C LEU A 41 10.64 -13.58 2.68
N GLY A 42 11.00 -13.03 3.84
CA GLY A 42 12.30 -13.24 4.44
C GLY A 42 13.42 -12.44 3.79
N LYS A 43 13.07 -11.37 3.08
CA LYS A 43 14.08 -10.51 2.43
C LYS A 43 14.76 -9.62 3.46
N LYS A 44 16.01 -9.24 3.17
CA LYS A 44 16.83 -8.43 4.07
C LYS A 44 17.61 -7.37 3.29
N ASP A 45 17.92 -6.27 3.98
CA ASP A 45 18.80 -5.21 3.47
C ASP A 45 18.33 -4.69 2.11
N GLN A 46 19.20 -4.71 1.12
CA GLN A 46 18.91 -4.19 -0.21
C GLN A 46 17.76 -4.93 -0.91
N GLU A 47 17.56 -6.21 -0.58
CA GLU A 47 16.46 -6.99 -1.14
C GLU A 47 15.09 -6.37 -0.80
N ILE A 48 14.97 -5.77 0.38
CA ILE A 48 13.73 -5.11 0.81
C ILE A 48 13.45 -3.92 -0.12
N GLU A 49 14.45 -3.08 -0.35
CA GLU A 49 14.30 -1.92 -1.23
C GLU A 49 13.97 -2.35 -2.66
N ASN A 50 14.62 -3.38 -3.14
CA ASN A 50 14.36 -3.91 -4.49
C ASN A 50 12.93 -4.43 -4.60
N TYR A 51 12.43 -5.09 -3.57
CA TYR A 51 11.06 -5.61 -3.58
C TYR A 51 10.03 -4.48 -3.54
N ILE A 52 10.29 -3.44 -2.76
CA ILE A 52 9.43 -2.25 -2.71
C ILE A 52 9.32 -1.64 -4.11
N ASP A 53 10.45 -1.54 -4.83
CA ASP A 53 10.45 -1.03 -6.20
C ASP A 53 9.61 -1.90 -7.14
N GLU A 54 9.69 -3.22 -7.00
CA GLU A 54 8.87 -4.14 -7.80
C GLU A 54 7.37 -3.93 -7.54
N VAL A 55 7.00 -3.72 -6.28
CA VAL A 55 5.61 -3.48 -5.89
C VAL A 55 5.11 -2.18 -6.50
N ILE A 56 5.90 -1.12 -6.40
CA ILE A 56 5.54 0.18 -6.96
C ILE A 56 5.35 0.08 -8.48
N LYS A 57 6.25 -0.61 -9.17
CA LYS A 57 6.17 -0.79 -10.61
C LYS A 57 4.94 -1.60 -11.02
N ALA A 58 4.59 -2.62 -10.23
CA ALA A 58 3.41 -3.43 -10.51
C ALA A 58 2.13 -2.61 -10.42
N ASP A 59 2.05 -1.68 -9.45
CA ASP A 59 0.90 -0.82 -9.28
C ASP A 59 0.74 0.18 -10.42
N LEU A 60 1.84 0.56 -11.07
CA LEU A 60 1.81 1.53 -12.16
C LEU A 60 1.36 0.95 -13.51
N LYS A 61 1.30 -0.38 -13.63
CA LYS A 61 0.99 -1.02 -14.90
C LYS A 61 -0.46 -0.83 -15.34
N LYS A 62 -1.40 -0.86 -14.40
CA LYS A 62 -2.83 -0.75 -14.69
C LYS A 62 -3.55 -0.01 -13.58
N PRO A 63 -4.67 0.68 -13.88
CA PRO A 63 -5.52 1.23 -12.83
C PRO A 63 -6.06 0.14 -11.92
N GLY A 64 -6.17 0.43 -10.63
CA GLY A 64 -6.69 -0.49 -9.64
C GLY A 64 -5.59 -1.30 -8.97
N ASP A 65 -5.96 -2.04 -7.94
CA ASP A 65 -5.01 -2.70 -7.05
C ASP A 65 -4.87 -4.21 -7.29
N MET A 66 -5.61 -4.78 -8.23
CA MET A 66 -5.59 -6.22 -8.46
C MET A 66 -4.23 -6.74 -8.92
N ASP A 67 -3.54 -5.99 -9.78
CA ASP A 67 -2.20 -6.40 -10.24
C ASP A 67 -1.23 -6.50 -9.06
N LEU A 68 -1.36 -5.58 -8.11
CA LEU A 68 -0.55 -5.55 -6.91
C LEU A 68 -0.81 -6.77 -6.02
N VAL A 69 -2.09 -7.09 -5.80
CA VAL A 69 -2.51 -8.24 -5.01
C VAL A 69 -2.02 -9.54 -5.66
N VAL A 70 -2.20 -9.66 -6.97
CA VAL A 70 -1.78 -10.87 -7.73
C VAL A 70 -0.28 -11.05 -7.64
N LYS A 71 0.50 -9.98 -7.82
CA LYS A 71 1.96 -10.06 -7.73
C LYS A 71 2.40 -10.60 -6.39
N VAL A 72 1.90 -10.00 -5.31
CA VAL A 72 2.31 -10.38 -3.95
C VAL A 72 1.84 -11.80 -3.63
N GLN A 73 0.65 -12.18 -4.05
CA GLN A 73 0.13 -13.52 -3.84
C GLN A 73 1.01 -14.56 -4.53
N GLN A 74 1.42 -14.29 -5.78
CA GLN A 74 2.31 -15.19 -6.53
C GLN A 74 3.66 -15.34 -5.84
N ASP A 75 4.22 -14.24 -5.34
CA ASP A 75 5.50 -14.26 -4.63
C ASP A 75 5.40 -15.06 -3.33
N PHE A 76 4.30 -14.93 -2.60
CA PHE A 76 4.08 -15.72 -1.39
C PHE A 76 3.98 -17.20 -1.71
N LYS A 77 3.26 -17.57 -2.77
CA LYS A 77 3.17 -18.97 -3.18
C LYS A 77 4.52 -19.55 -3.57
N ALA A 78 5.32 -18.77 -4.29
CA ALA A 78 6.66 -19.19 -4.72
C ALA A 78 7.59 -19.43 -3.54
N SER A 79 7.40 -18.71 -2.42
CA SER A 79 8.22 -18.87 -1.22
C SER A 79 7.59 -19.81 -0.19
N ASN A 80 6.48 -20.47 -0.54
CA ASN A 80 5.72 -21.35 0.35
C ASN A 80 5.16 -20.62 1.58
N SER A 81 4.91 -19.32 1.45
CA SER A 81 4.27 -18.54 2.50
C SER A 81 2.75 -18.74 2.41
N ASN A 82 2.15 -19.09 3.55
CA ASN A 82 0.74 -19.43 3.59
C ASN A 82 -0.11 -18.22 3.98
N ILE A 83 -0.13 -17.21 3.10
CA ILE A 83 -0.86 -15.97 3.35
C ILE A 83 -2.00 -15.88 2.33
N SER A 84 -3.23 -15.70 2.83
CA SER A 84 -4.42 -15.67 2.00
C SER A 84 -4.56 -14.36 1.22
N GLU A 85 -5.32 -14.41 0.13
CA GLU A 85 -5.67 -13.22 -0.64
C GLU A 85 -6.40 -12.20 0.23
N ASP A 86 -7.28 -12.66 1.13
CA ASP A 86 -8.03 -11.80 2.03
C ASP A 86 -7.10 -11.05 2.99
N GLU A 87 -6.07 -11.72 3.49
CA GLU A 87 -5.09 -11.07 4.36
C GLU A 87 -4.29 -10.02 3.59
N ILE A 88 -3.91 -10.33 2.35
CA ILE A 88 -3.19 -9.37 1.49
C ILE A 88 -4.02 -8.12 1.26
N LYS A 89 -5.30 -8.29 0.92
CA LYS A 89 -6.22 -7.17 0.70
C LYS A 89 -6.43 -6.35 1.97
N SER A 90 -6.57 -7.03 3.10
CA SER A 90 -6.76 -6.38 4.40
C SER A 90 -5.55 -5.51 4.75
N LYS A 91 -4.35 -6.02 4.50
CA LYS A 91 -3.12 -5.25 4.75
C LYS A 91 -3.00 -4.06 3.82
N LEU A 92 -3.39 -4.22 2.56
CA LEU A 92 -3.37 -3.11 1.62
C LEU A 92 -4.27 -1.97 2.09
N ASP A 93 -5.47 -2.29 2.58
CA ASP A 93 -6.41 -1.30 3.13
C ASP A 93 -5.86 -0.66 4.39
N GLU A 94 -5.26 -1.45 5.28
CA GLU A 94 -4.65 -0.96 6.52
C GLU A 94 -3.54 0.06 6.20
N PHE A 95 -2.69 -0.25 5.25
CA PHE A 95 -1.59 0.65 4.86
C PHE A 95 -2.09 1.87 4.11
N PHE A 96 -3.21 1.76 3.42
CA PHE A 96 -3.85 2.91 2.80
C PHE A 96 -4.29 3.93 3.86
N GLU A 97 -4.94 3.45 4.92
CA GLU A 97 -5.35 4.31 6.02
C GLU A 97 -4.14 4.91 6.74
N LYS A 98 -3.09 4.12 6.94
CA LYS A 98 -1.84 4.62 7.54
C LYS A 98 -1.21 5.70 6.67
N ALA A 99 -1.19 5.50 5.37
CA ALA A 99 -0.64 6.49 4.44
C ALA A 99 -1.42 7.81 4.47
N LYS A 100 -2.75 7.74 4.60
CA LYS A 100 -3.56 8.96 4.72
C LYS A 100 -3.17 9.77 5.96
N VAL A 101 -2.94 9.08 7.07
CA VAL A 101 -2.53 9.74 8.32
C VAL A 101 -1.22 10.52 8.12
N ASP A 102 -0.30 10.01 7.32
CA ASP A 102 0.97 10.67 7.06
C ASP A 102 0.79 12.05 6.43
N PHE A 103 -0.35 12.33 5.80
CA PHE A 103 -0.63 13.58 5.10
C PHE A 103 -1.70 14.44 5.79
N GLN A 104 -2.20 14.01 6.92
CA GLN A 104 -3.18 14.77 7.69
C GLN A 104 -2.54 15.83 8.58
#